data_325158e50b5611809fe5f7c5a5b64405
#
_entry.id   325158e50b5611809fe5f7c5a5b64405
#
_cell.length_a   1.000
_cell.length_b   1.000
_cell.length_c   1.000
_cell.angle_alpha   90.00
_cell.angle_beta   90.00
_cell.angle_gamma   90.00
#
_symmetry.space_group_name_H-M   'P 1'
#
loop_
_entity.id
_entity.type
_entity.pdbx_description
1 polymer ?
#
loop_
_entity_poly.entity_id
_entity_poly.type
_entity_poly.pdbx_seq_one_letter_code
_entity_poly.pdbx_strand_id
1 'polypeptide(L)'
;MPDQKIDNLLNLAMDATPQERRKSGNLNIGYDPATRLWDVIIKYSGPESGLAGNGIQVVPLLGGYAVVTLPESEIDEYSHRAQVEFMEKPKRLYFELFQAKGASCIRTVQTGRNGLTGKGILTGVVDSGVDYFHPDFRNADGSSRILRLWDQSIQGNPPQGYVTGTEYTKEQIDEALALGENQGRRLVPSSDYSGHGTSVLGIAAGNGRASDGVNQGVAYESDLLVVKMGIPRENSFPRTTELIQGIDYLVRQALTMGRPMAINLSFGNNYGSHKGDSLLETYIDMVSSIGRLAICTGTGNNGNQPLHEGGTLKQGQTRQIELSVSSREPTLNVQLWKSYEDEMSIYIENPSGNRIGPLDEKLGPQRYRLGNTDLLIYYGKPGPYHLTQEIYIDFLPGKTYVDSGDWKIILSGKKVRGGEYYLWLPGGNTLNRGTGFYE
;
A
#
# COMPACT_ATOMS: atom_id res chain seq x y z
N MET A 1 16.17 3.01 21.32
CA MET A 1 16.72 4.21 20.63
C MET A 1 16.34 4.11 19.15
N PRO A 2 16.06 5.22 18.45
CA PRO A 2 15.72 5.15 17.02
C PRO A 2 16.82 4.41 16.23
N ASP A 3 16.41 3.37 15.51
CA ASP A 3 17.32 2.51 14.74
C ASP A 3 17.22 2.84 13.24
N GLN A 4 18.36 2.88 12.54
CA GLN A 4 18.39 3.11 11.09
C GLN A 4 17.99 1.87 10.27
N LYS A 5 17.95 0.69 10.88
CA LYS A 5 17.39 -0.53 10.28
C LYS A 5 15.85 -0.57 10.30
N ILE A 6 15.22 0.38 10.97
CA ILE A 6 13.76 0.49 11.09
C ILE A 6 13.33 1.77 10.37
N ASP A 7 12.24 1.68 9.58
CA ASP A 7 11.72 2.85 8.88
C ASP A 7 11.25 3.94 9.86
N ASN A 8 11.21 5.18 9.38
CA ASN A 8 10.92 6.34 10.21
C ASN A 8 9.54 6.27 10.88
N LEU A 9 8.53 5.74 10.17
CA LEU A 9 7.18 5.65 10.68
C LEU A 9 7.04 4.54 11.74
N LEU A 10 7.78 3.45 11.62
CA LEU A 10 7.80 2.42 12.67
C LEU A 10 8.55 2.94 13.91
N ASN A 11 9.70 3.60 13.73
CA ASN A 11 10.40 4.27 14.82
C ASN A 11 9.49 5.25 15.57
N LEU A 12 8.77 6.11 14.83
CA LEU A 12 7.82 7.04 15.42
C LEU A 12 6.68 6.32 16.14
N ALA A 13 6.14 5.26 15.55
CA ALA A 13 5.05 4.49 16.16
C ALA A 13 5.48 3.79 17.45
N MET A 14 6.73 3.32 17.55
CA MET A 14 7.29 2.73 18.77
C MET A 14 7.51 3.76 19.87
N ASP A 15 7.93 4.97 19.50
CA ASP A 15 8.22 6.06 20.45
C ASP A 15 6.94 6.88 20.82
N ALA A 16 5.86 6.71 20.07
CA ALA A 16 4.59 7.37 20.33
C ALA A 16 3.83 6.70 21.49
N THR A 17 3.20 7.53 22.33
CA THR A 17 2.31 7.01 23.37
C THR A 17 1.09 6.30 22.76
N PRO A 18 0.45 5.37 23.49
CA PRO A 18 -0.78 4.72 23.00
C PRO A 18 -1.91 5.72 22.66
N GLN A 19 -1.91 6.89 23.30
CA GLN A 19 -2.88 7.94 23.01
C GLN A 19 -2.56 8.67 21.71
N GLU A 20 -1.31 9.00 21.45
CA GLU A 20 -0.86 9.59 20.19
C GLU A 20 -1.12 8.63 19.01
N ARG A 21 -0.76 7.34 19.17
CA ARG A 21 -1.04 6.32 18.16
C ARG A 21 -2.53 6.19 17.83
N ARG A 22 -3.43 6.26 18.83
CA ARG A 22 -4.89 6.17 18.58
C ARG A 22 -5.45 7.41 17.90
N LYS A 23 -4.84 8.59 18.09
CA LYS A 23 -5.26 9.84 17.44
C LYS A 23 -4.73 9.94 16.00
N SER A 24 -3.61 9.30 15.72
CA SER A 24 -3.02 9.26 14.38
C SER A 24 -3.78 8.32 13.45
N GLY A 25 -4.07 8.77 12.24
CA GLY A 25 -4.68 7.95 11.19
C GLY A 25 -3.76 6.88 10.61
N ASN A 26 -2.46 6.92 10.94
CA ASN A 26 -1.44 6.10 10.29
C ASN A 26 -0.57 5.27 11.25
N LEU A 27 -0.26 5.75 12.45
CA LEU A 27 0.74 5.11 13.30
C LEU A 27 0.35 3.72 13.81
N ASN A 28 -0.94 3.40 13.90
CA ASN A 28 -1.41 2.06 14.33
C ASN A 28 -1.55 1.04 13.17
N ILE A 29 -1.26 1.42 11.93
CA ILE A 29 -1.37 0.46 10.82
C ILE A 29 -0.30 -0.62 10.99
N GLY A 30 -0.73 -1.88 11.01
CA GLY A 30 0.12 -3.03 11.31
C GLY A 30 0.12 -3.47 12.77
N TYR A 31 -0.39 -2.66 13.70
CA TYR A 31 -0.47 -2.99 15.11
C TYR A 31 -1.83 -3.57 15.50
N ASP A 32 -1.82 -4.65 16.25
CA ASP A 32 -3.00 -5.22 16.87
C ASP A 32 -3.00 -4.91 18.39
N PRO A 33 -3.87 -4.02 18.86
CA PRO A 33 -3.90 -3.64 20.27
C PRO A 33 -4.38 -4.76 21.20
N ALA A 34 -5.12 -5.76 20.71
CA ALA A 34 -5.60 -6.87 21.51
C ALA A 34 -4.48 -7.89 21.84
N THR A 35 -3.65 -8.19 20.85
CA THR A 35 -2.54 -9.14 20.99
C THR A 35 -1.20 -8.44 21.24
N ARG A 36 -1.11 -7.13 21.03
CA ARG A 36 0.11 -6.33 21.06
C ARG A 36 1.18 -6.79 20.07
N LEU A 37 0.73 -7.30 18.93
CA LEU A 37 1.58 -7.75 17.85
C LEU A 37 1.66 -6.68 16.75
N TRP A 38 2.82 -6.62 16.10
CA TRP A 38 3.05 -5.85 14.88
C TRP A 38 3.22 -6.78 13.69
N ASP A 39 2.60 -6.42 12.57
CA ASP A 39 2.96 -6.95 11.26
C ASP A 39 3.90 -5.97 10.58
N VAL A 40 5.05 -6.45 10.12
CA VAL A 40 6.07 -5.65 9.45
C VAL A 40 6.58 -6.36 8.20
N ILE A 41 7.11 -5.60 7.27
CA ILE A 41 7.83 -6.14 6.10
C ILE A 41 9.31 -6.03 6.39
N ILE A 42 10.08 -7.10 6.15
CA ILE A 42 11.53 -7.07 6.30
C ILE A 42 12.25 -7.43 5.00
N LYS A 43 13.41 -6.84 4.81
CA LYS A 43 14.46 -7.33 3.92
C LYS A 43 15.51 -8.01 4.79
N TYR A 44 15.93 -9.23 4.38
CA TYR A 44 16.90 -10.02 5.12
C TYR A 44 17.89 -10.74 4.22
N SER A 45 19.01 -11.17 4.80
CA SER A 45 20.02 -12.01 4.15
C SER A 45 20.35 -13.24 5.00
N GLY A 46 20.76 -14.31 4.35
CA GLY A 46 21.08 -15.58 5.01
C GLY A 46 19.88 -16.53 5.18
N PRO A 47 20.01 -17.59 6.00
CA PRO A 47 18.99 -18.63 6.11
C PRO A 47 17.75 -18.17 6.88
N GLU A 48 16.57 -18.56 6.42
CA GLU A 48 15.27 -18.26 7.05
C GLU A 48 15.17 -18.73 8.51
N SER A 49 15.88 -19.82 8.87
CA SER A 49 15.90 -20.35 10.23
C SER A 49 16.37 -19.33 11.29
N GLY A 50 17.17 -18.35 10.90
CA GLY A 50 17.60 -17.26 11.77
C GLY A 50 16.54 -16.20 12.04
N LEU A 51 15.44 -16.22 11.31
CA LEU A 51 14.32 -15.29 11.51
C LEU A 51 13.32 -15.79 12.55
N ALA A 52 13.30 -17.09 12.83
CA ALA A 52 12.37 -17.68 13.78
C ALA A 52 12.65 -17.21 15.22
N GLY A 53 11.60 -17.21 16.05
CA GLY A 53 11.65 -16.86 17.46
C GLY A 53 10.39 -17.23 18.19
N ASN A 54 10.44 -17.22 19.52
CA ASN A 54 9.26 -17.53 20.32
C ASN A 54 8.24 -16.40 20.19
N GLY A 55 7.01 -16.73 19.78
CA GLY A 55 5.95 -15.74 19.54
C GLY A 55 6.14 -14.91 18.26
N ILE A 56 7.09 -15.29 17.40
CA ILE A 56 7.35 -14.61 16.12
C ILE A 56 6.86 -15.52 14.98
N GLN A 57 5.99 -14.98 14.14
CA GLN A 57 5.52 -15.65 12.94
C GLN A 57 6.19 -15.01 11.71
N VAL A 58 6.74 -15.83 10.82
CA VAL A 58 7.45 -15.39 9.63
C VAL A 58 6.80 -15.99 8.40
N VAL A 59 6.46 -15.16 7.44
CA VAL A 59 6.03 -15.56 6.09
C VAL A 59 7.15 -15.15 5.13
N PRO A 60 8.04 -16.08 4.74
CA PRO A 60 9.11 -15.78 3.83
C PRO A 60 8.59 -15.57 2.40
N LEU A 61 9.04 -14.50 1.78
CA LEU A 61 8.76 -14.12 0.40
C LEU A 61 9.99 -14.37 -0.47
N LEU A 62 9.84 -14.25 -1.79
CA LEU A 62 10.96 -14.37 -2.72
C LEU A 62 12.03 -13.29 -2.46
N GLY A 63 13.27 -13.58 -2.85
CA GLY A 63 14.35 -12.58 -2.90
C GLY A 63 14.84 -12.06 -1.55
N GLY A 64 14.64 -12.78 -0.44
CA GLY A 64 15.07 -12.34 0.89
C GLY A 64 14.17 -11.25 1.49
N TYR A 65 12.88 -11.32 1.20
CA TYR A 65 11.84 -10.53 1.89
C TYR A 65 11.00 -11.45 2.78
N ALA A 66 10.40 -10.90 3.82
CA ALA A 66 9.42 -11.61 4.63
C ALA A 66 8.40 -10.63 5.23
N VAL A 67 7.19 -11.14 5.49
CA VAL A 67 6.26 -10.50 6.41
C VAL A 67 6.43 -11.18 7.76
N VAL A 68 6.65 -10.38 8.79
CA VAL A 68 6.89 -10.85 10.15
C VAL A 68 5.83 -10.29 11.08
N THR A 69 5.19 -11.17 11.85
CA THR A 69 4.31 -10.80 12.96
C THR A 69 5.04 -11.08 14.26
N LEU A 70 5.25 -10.06 15.08
CA LEU A 70 6.04 -10.17 16.31
C LEU A 70 5.50 -9.25 17.42
N PRO A 71 5.78 -9.57 18.71
CA PRO A 71 5.42 -8.71 19.82
C PRO A 71 6.08 -7.32 19.72
N GLU A 72 5.37 -6.28 20.14
CA GLU A 72 5.87 -4.90 20.19
C GLU A 72 7.20 -4.80 20.95
N SER A 73 7.38 -5.59 22.03
CA SER A 73 8.60 -5.63 22.82
C SER A 73 9.82 -6.21 22.10
N GLU A 74 9.62 -6.97 21.02
CA GLU A 74 10.67 -7.68 20.31
C GLU A 74 11.20 -6.91 19.09
N ILE A 75 10.54 -5.82 18.68
CA ILE A 75 10.88 -5.08 17.45
C ILE A 75 12.33 -4.59 17.48
N ASP A 76 12.77 -3.98 18.60
CA ASP A 76 14.12 -3.44 18.73
C ASP A 76 15.18 -4.56 18.66
N GLU A 77 15.00 -5.63 19.42
CA GLU A 77 15.94 -6.78 19.41
C GLU A 77 15.94 -7.48 18.05
N TYR A 78 14.77 -7.63 17.44
CA TYR A 78 14.64 -8.29 16.15
C TYR A 78 15.31 -7.51 15.02
N SER A 79 15.24 -6.19 15.02
CA SER A 79 15.91 -5.34 14.03
C SER A 79 17.44 -5.47 14.10
N HIS A 80 17.99 -5.72 15.30
CA HIS A 80 19.42 -5.90 15.50
C HIS A 80 19.97 -7.28 15.11
N ARG A 81 19.12 -8.23 14.72
CA ARG A 81 19.58 -9.53 14.20
C ARG A 81 20.47 -9.31 12.97
N ALA A 82 21.55 -10.08 12.88
CA ALA A 82 22.53 -9.92 11.80
C ALA A 82 21.92 -10.12 10.40
N GLN A 83 20.88 -10.97 10.30
CA GLN A 83 20.20 -11.26 9.06
C GLN A 83 19.21 -10.15 8.61
N VAL A 84 18.70 -9.33 9.53
CA VAL A 84 17.75 -8.27 9.20
C VAL A 84 18.51 -7.07 8.66
N GLU A 85 18.24 -6.72 7.42
CA GLU A 85 18.82 -5.56 6.73
C GLU A 85 17.99 -4.31 6.97
N PHE A 86 16.67 -4.43 6.83
CA PHE A 86 15.74 -3.32 7.03
C PHE A 86 14.35 -3.82 7.39
N MET A 87 13.61 -3.04 8.16
CA MET A 87 12.25 -3.31 8.62
C MET A 87 11.35 -2.12 8.32
N GLU A 88 10.23 -2.36 7.64
CA GLU A 88 9.27 -1.34 7.23
C GLU A 88 7.89 -1.61 7.83
N LYS A 89 7.25 -0.54 8.34
CA LYS A 89 5.86 -0.56 8.78
C LYS A 89 4.92 -0.67 7.57
N PRO A 90 3.85 -1.51 7.63
CA PRO A 90 2.88 -1.56 6.55
C PRO A 90 2.12 -0.24 6.38
N LYS A 91 1.74 0.06 5.16
CA LYS A 91 0.98 1.24 4.78
C LYS A 91 -0.45 0.83 4.40
N ARG A 92 -1.40 1.71 4.64
CA ARG A 92 -2.80 1.55 4.20
C ARG A 92 -2.90 1.71 2.69
N LEU A 93 -3.81 0.95 2.07
CA LEU A 93 -4.10 1.00 0.63
C LEU A 93 -5.52 1.46 0.39
N TYR A 94 -5.75 2.11 -0.75
CA TYR A 94 -7.05 2.61 -1.20
C TYR A 94 -7.35 2.12 -2.62
N PHE A 95 -8.65 1.97 -2.94
CA PHE A 95 -9.09 1.51 -4.26
C PHE A 95 -8.90 2.57 -5.33
N GLU A 96 -8.45 2.17 -6.51
CA GLU A 96 -8.25 3.03 -7.68
C GLU A 96 -8.80 2.37 -8.95
N LEU A 97 -9.67 3.09 -9.71
CA LEU A 97 -10.29 2.57 -10.95
C LEU A 97 -10.59 3.69 -11.94
N PHE A 98 -10.19 3.56 -13.25
CA PHE A 98 -10.89 4.22 -14.36
C PHE A 98 -10.62 3.72 -15.81
N GLN A 99 -11.35 4.32 -16.83
CA GLN A 99 -11.57 3.90 -18.22
C GLN A 99 -10.34 4.01 -19.13
N ALA A 100 -9.79 2.91 -19.68
CA ALA A 100 -8.55 2.94 -20.46
C ALA A 100 -8.56 2.23 -21.85
N LYS A 101 -9.57 1.41 -22.19
CA LYS A 101 -9.51 0.56 -23.40
C LYS A 101 -9.45 1.29 -24.74
N GLY A 102 -10.11 2.43 -24.86
CA GLY A 102 -10.13 3.21 -26.10
C GLY A 102 -8.82 3.94 -26.35
N ALA A 103 -8.23 4.51 -25.29
CA ALA A 103 -7.01 5.30 -25.35
C ALA A 103 -5.75 4.46 -25.61
N SER A 104 -5.77 3.16 -25.24
CA SER A 104 -4.60 2.27 -25.30
C SER A 104 -4.50 1.47 -26.61
N CYS A 105 -5.33 1.73 -27.62
CA CYS A 105 -5.34 1.06 -28.93
C CYS A 105 -5.42 -0.50 -28.86
N ILE A 106 -5.96 -1.06 -27.80
CA ILE A 106 -5.99 -2.51 -27.51
C ILE A 106 -6.73 -3.30 -28.59
N ARG A 107 -7.80 -2.74 -29.17
CA ARG A 107 -8.57 -3.40 -30.25
C ARG A 107 -7.70 -3.79 -31.45
N THR A 108 -6.72 -2.97 -31.80
CA THR A 108 -5.79 -3.25 -32.91
C THR A 108 -4.94 -4.49 -32.66
N VAL A 109 -4.55 -4.73 -31.41
CA VAL A 109 -3.73 -5.88 -31.00
C VAL A 109 -4.58 -7.16 -30.93
N GLN A 110 -5.85 -7.05 -30.53
CA GLN A 110 -6.78 -8.18 -30.43
C GLN A 110 -7.27 -8.66 -31.80
N THR A 111 -7.49 -7.76 -32.77
CA THR A 111 -8.08 -8.07 -34.08
C THR A 111 -7.09 -8.13 -35.25
N GLY A 112 -5.86 -7.71 -35.03
CA GLY A 112 -4.81 -7.70 -36.08
C GLY A 112 -4.24 -9.08 -36.37
N ARG A 113 -3.20 -9.14 -37.22
CA ARG A 113 -2.45 -10.37 -37.56
C ARG A 113 -1.98 -11.18 -36.35
N ASN A 114 -1.84 -10.55 -35.20
CA ASN A 114 -1.33 -11.16 -33.98
C ASN A 114 -2.42 -11.81 -33.13
N GLY A 115 -3.70 -11.39 -33.21
CA GLY A 115 -4.84 -11.98 -32.49
C GLY A 115 -4.57 -12.22 -31.00
N LEU A 116 -3.96 -11.26 -30.31
CA LEU A 116 -3.54 -11.45 -28.92
C LEU A 116 -4.75 -11.32 -27.99
N THR A 117 -5.19 -12.44 -27.46
CA THR A 117 -6.40 -12.57 -26.63
C THR A 117 -6.10 -12.98 -25.17
N GLY A 118 -4.82 -13.22 -24.87
CA GLY A 118 -4.39 -13.74 -23.58
C GLY A 118 -4.42 -15.27 -23.48
N LYS A 119 -4.70 -16.00 -24.57
CA LYS A 119 -4.72 -17.46 -24.57
C LYS A 119 -3.35 -18.03 -24.14
N GLY A 120 -3.39 -18.92 -23.15
CA GLY A 120 -2.17 -19.52 -22.58
C GLY A 120 -1.45 -18.65 -21.55
N ILE A 121 -1.93 -17.42 -21.31
CA ILE A 121 -1.40 -16.49 -20.31
C ILE A 121 -2.24 -16.58 -19.03
N LEU A 122 -1.64 -16.28 -17.89
CA LEU A 122 -2.34 -16.05 -16.63
C LEU A 122 -2.59 -14.56 -16.44
N THR A 123 -3.79 -14.19 -16.04
CA THR A 123 -4.08 -12.85 -15.52
C THR A 123 -4.27 -12.93 -14.01
N GLY A 124 -3.41 -12.25 -13.27
CA GLY A 124 -3.46 -12.16 -11.82
C GLY A 124 -4.05 -10.83 -11.37
N VAL A 125 -4.86 -10.84 -10.32
CA VAL A 125 -5.35 -9.63 -9.66
C VAL A 125 -5.21 -9.76 -8.16
N VAL A 126 -4.72 -8.70 -7.51
CA VAL A 126 -4.73 -8.54 -6.05
C VAL A 126 -5.65 -7.37 -5.75
N ASP A 127 -6.88 -7.64 -5.23
CA ASP A 127 -7.91 -6.62 -5.13
C ASP A 127 -8.94 -6.94 -4.01
N SER A 128 -10.12 -6.34 -4.05
CA SER A 128 -11.22 -6.54 -3.08
C SER A 128 -11.91 -7.90 -3.18
N GLY A 129 -11.52 -8.73 -4.14
CA GLY A 129 -12.13 -10.02 -4.44
C GLY A 129 -12.71 -10.10 -5.84
N VAL A 130 -13.56 -11.08 -6.05
CA VAL A 130 -14.27 -11.29 -7.33
C VAL A 130 -15.64 -11.91 -7.08
N ASP A 131 -16.63 -11.50 -7.84
CA ASP A 131 -17.86 -12.27 -8.00
C ASP A 131 -17.59 -13.42 -8.99
N TYR A 132 -17.20 -14.57 -8.46
CA TYR A 132 -16.88 -15.73 -9.28
C TYR A 132 -18.11 -16.37 -9.95
N PHE A 133 -19.33 -15.98 -9.55
CA PHE A 133 -20.57 -16.32 -10.26
C PHE A 133 -20.81 -15.51 -11.52
N HIS A 134 -20.08 -14.41 -11.72
CA HIS A 134 -20.26 -13.57 -12.91
C HIS A 134 -19.95 -14.34 -14.20
N PRO A 135 -20.83 -14.28 -15.24
CA PRO A 135 -20.65 -15.05 -16.47
C PRO A 135 -19.32 -14.82 -17.20
N ASP A 136 -18.74 -13.62 -17.08
CA ASP A 136 -17.50 -13.25 -17.77
C ASP A 136 -16.25 -14.00 -17.23
N PHE A 137 -16.38 -14.64 -16.07
CA PHE A 137 -15.30 -15.45 -15.49
C PHE A 137 -15.52 -16.95 -15.64
N ARG A 138 -16.46 -17.37 -16.51
CA ARG A 138 -16.76 -18.76 -16.78
C ARG A 138 -16.44 -19.13 -18.24
N ASN A 139 -16.08 -20.37 -18.44
CA ASN A 139 -15.97 -21.00 -19.76
C ASN A 139 -17.34 -21.24 -20.40
N ALA A 140 -17.34 -21.64 -21.68
CA ALA A 140 -18.56 -21.93 -22.41
C ALA A 140 -19.35 -23.12 -21.82
N ASP A 141 -18.65 -24.08 -21.21
CA ASP A 141 -19.22 -25.24 -20.52
C ASP A 141 -19.76 -24.91 -19.11
N GLY A 142 -19.63 -23.66 -18.66
CA GLY A 142 -20.07 -23.20 -17.35
C GLY A 142 -19.01 -23.32 -16.26
N SER A 143 -17.89 -23.98 -16.51
CA SER A 143 -16.79 -24.10 -15.55
C SER A 143 -16.07 -22.75 -15.34
N SER A 144 -15.37 -22.61 -14.22
CA SER A 144 -14.63 -21.40 -13.87
C SER A 144 -13.37 -21.22 -14.75
N ARG A 145 -13.07 -19.98 -15.11
CA ARG A 145 -11.75 -19.57 -15.62
C ARG A 145 -10.77 -19.23 -14.49
N ILE A 146 -11.28 -19.12 -13.24
CA ILE A 146 -10.45 -18.86 -12.06
C ILE A 146 -9.83 -20.19 -11.63
N LEU A 147 -8.51 -20.29 -11.76
CA LEU A 147 -7.76 -21.49 -11.37
C LEU A 147 -7.50 -21.56 -9.86
N ARG A 148 -7.31 -20.40 -9.23
CA ARG A 148 -7.09 -20.26 -7.81
C ARG A 148 -7.69 -18.94 -7.34
N LEU A 149 -8.31 -18.96 -6.17
CA LEU A 149 -8.82 -17.79 -5.45
C LEU A 149 -8.32 -17.86 -4.00
N TRP A 150 -7.43 -16.95 -3.63
CA TRP A 150 -7.01 -16.80 -2.24
C TRP A 150 -7.73 -15.62 -1.58
N ASP A 151 -8.61 -15.93 -0.65
CA ASP A 151 -9.28 -14.90 0.17
C ASP A 151 -8.54 -14.74 1.49
N GLN A 152 -7.77 -13.68 1.64
CA GLN A 152 -6.99 -13.40 2.86
C GLN A 152 -7.88 -13.00 4.04
N SER A 153 -9.15 -12.64 3.81
CA SER A 153 -10.08 -12.19 4.85
C SER A 153 -10.85 -13.31 5.53
N ILE A 154 -10.81 -14.54 5.00
CA ILE A 154 -11.54 -15.69 5.54
C ILE A 154 -10.55 -16.64 6.21
N GLN A 155 -10.64 -16.79 7.54
CA GLN A 155 -9.81 -17.76 8.27
C GLN A 155 -10.17 -19.19 7.85
N GLY A 156 -9.16 -20.02 7.52
CA GLY A 156 -9.36 -21.41 7.11
C GLY A 156 -8.06 -22.06 6.63
N ASN A 157 -8.04 -22.54 5.40
CA ASN A 157 -6.92 -23.26 4.81
C ASN A 157 -6.10 -22.32 3.91
N PRO A 158 -5.05 -21.66 4.42
CA PRO A 158 -4.20 -20.77 3.62
C PRO A 158 -3.41 -21.57 2.57
N PRO A 159 -2.93 -20.91 1.51
CA PRO A 159 -2.00 -21.53 0.57
C PRO A 159 -0.72 -21.97 1.28
N GLN A 160 -0.03 -22.94 0.71
CA GLN A 160 1.24 -23.42 1.26
C GLN A 160 2.28 -22.28 1.35
N GLY A 161 2.85 -22.11 2.53
CA GLY A 161 3.84 -21.08 2.84
C GLY A 161 3.24 -19.78 3.40
N TYR A 162 1.91 -19.67 3.46
CA TYR A 162 1.21 -18.53 4.07
C TYR A 162 0.45 -18.98 5.32
N VAL A 163 0.01 -18.04 6.13
CA VAL A 163 -0.54 -18.31 7.47
C VAL A 163 -1.95 -17.76 7.66
N THR A 164 -2.44 -16.98 6.70
CA THR A 164 -3.77 -16.33 6.77
C THR A 164 -4.59 -16.62 5.53
N GLY A 165 -5.90 -16.52 5.68
CA GLY A 165 -6.82 -16.67 4.58
C GLY A 165 -7.24 -18.10 4.28
N THR A 166 -7.92 -18.26 3.17
CA THR A 166 -8.35 -19.55 2.61
C THR A 166 -8.13 -19.54 1.10
N GLU A 167 -7.47 -20.57 0.59
CA GLU A 167 -7.34 -20.81 -0.85
C GLU A 167 -8.47 -21.72 -1.34
N TYR A 168 -9.08 -21.35 -2.45
CA TYR A 168 -10.07 -22.14 -3.17
C TYR A 168 -9.51 -22.53 -4.55
N THR A 169 -9.56 -23.83 -4.85
CA THR A 169 -9.12 -24.37 -6.14
C THR A 169 -10.21 -24.23 -7.19
N LYS A 170 -9.84 -24.39 -8.47
CA LYS A 170 -10.81 -24.41 -9.57
C LYS A 170 -11.92 -25.42 -9.35
N GLU A 171 -11.56 -26.63 -8.88
CA GLU A 171 -12.51 -27.72 -8.64
C GLU A 171 -13.56 -27.34 -7.58
N GLN A 172 -13.15 -26.67 -6.50
CA GLN A 172 -14.07 -26.18 -5.46
C GLN A 172 -14.97 -25.04 -6.00
N ILE A 173 -14.41 -24.18 -6.84
CA ILE A 173 -15.19 -23.12 -7.50
C ILE A 173 -16.19 -23.71 -8.48
N ASP A 174 -15.80 -24.72 -9.28
CA ASP A 174 -16.68 -25.41 -10.21
C ASP A 174 -17.82 -26.14 -9.48
N GLU A 175 -17.51 -26.80 -8.36
CA GLU A 175 -18.53 -27.39 -7.51
C GLU A 175 -19.51 -26.34 -6.96
N ALA A 176 -19.00 -25.21 -6.47
CA ALA A 176 -19.84 -24.11 -6.00
C ALA A 176 -20.73 -23.55 -7.11
N LEU A 177 -20.20 -23.41 -8.32
CA LEU A 177 -20.98 -22.96 -9.50
C LEU A 177 -22.10 -23.94 -9.86
N ALA A 178 -21.83 -25.25 -9.79
CA ALA A 178 -22.82 -26.31 -10.07
C ALA A 178 -23.95 -26.35 -9.05
N LEU A 179 -23.65 -26.02 -7.78
CA LEU A 179 -24.66 -25.95 -6.71
C LEU A 179 -25.58 -24.70 -6.83
N GLY A 180 -25.23 -23.75 -7.65
CA GLY A 180 -25.91 -22.45 -7.75
C GLY A 180 -25.55 -21.49 -6.62
N GLU A 181 -25.88 -20.22 -6.78
CA GLU A 181 -25.33 -19.13 -5.96
C GLU A 181 -25.56 -19.31 -4.45
N ASN A 182 -26.78 -19.63 -4.03
CA ASN A 182 -27.13 -19.73 -2.61
C ASN A 182 -26.38 -20.86 -1.87
N GLN A 183 -26.19 -22.01 -2.52
CA GLN A 183 -25.46 -23.15 -1.91
C GLN A 183 -23.97 -23.04 -2.18
N GLY A 184 -23.58 -22.59 -3.37
CA GLY A 184 -22.18 -22.43 -3.75
C GLY A 184 -21.45 -21.43 -2.86
N ARG A 185 -22.10 -20.32 -2.47
CA ARG A 185 -21.49 -19.35 -1.54
C ARG A 185 -21.33 -19.88 -0.10
N ARG A 186 -21.91 -21.03 0.23
CA ARG A 186 -21.60 -21.73 1.50
C ARG A 186 -20.33 -22.56 1.38
N LEU A 187 -20.04 -23.08 0.19
CA LEU A 187 -18.82 -23.85 -0.09
C LEU A 187 -17.62 -22.90 -0.33
N VAL A 188 -17.83 -21.87 -1.14
CA VAL A 188 -16.82 -20.82 -1.44
C VAL A 188 -17.43 -19.46 -1.04
N PRO A 189 -17.30 -19.08 0.25
CA PRO A 189 -17.95 -17.87 0.78
C PRO A 189 -17.24 -16.57 0.39
N SER A 190 -16.16 -16.62 -0.38
CA SER A 190 -15.49 -15.45 -0.88
C SER A 190 -16.39 -14.61 -1.79
N SER A 191 -16.41 -13.32 -1.57
CA SER A 191 -17.25 -12.38 -2.31
C SER A 191 -16.57 -11.01 -2.41
N ASP A 192 -16.92 -10.27 -3.44
CA ASP A 192 -16.48 -8.89 -3.65
C ASP A 192 -17.60 -7.92 -3.25
N TYR A 193 -17.57 -7.47 -1.99
CA TYR A 193 -18.59 -6.55 -1.47
C TYR A 193 -18.53 -5.14 -2.09
N SER A 194 -17.36 -4.71 -2.55
CA SER A 194 -17.18 -3.39 -3.17
C SER A 194 -17.48 -3.39 -4.66
N GLY A 195 -17.38 -4.56 -5.31
CA GLY A 195 -17.47 -4.71 -6.77
C GLY A 195 -16.24 -4.20 -7.51
N HIS A 196 -15.23 -3.68 -6.79
CA HIS A 196 -14.04 -3.09 -7.42
C HIS A 196 -13.19 -4.14 -8.12
N GLY A 197 -12.77 -5.20 -7.41
CA GLY A 197 -11.95 -6.26 -7.99
C GLY A 197 -12.64 -7.02 -9.12
N THR A 198 -13.97 -7.21 -9.01
CA THR A 198 -14.80 -7.77 -10.10
C THR A 198 -14.74 -6.91 -11.35
N SER A 199 -14.88 -5.59 -11.20
CA SER A 199 -14.81 -4.63 -12.29
C SER A 199 -13.42 -4.57 -12.92
N VAL A 200 -12.37 -4.51 -12.08
CA VAL A 200 -10.96 -4.51 -12.51
C VAL A 200 -10.63 -5.77 -13.30
N LEU A 201 -10.99 -6.94 -12.76
CA LEU A 201 -10.76 -8.22 -13.44
C LEU A 201 -11.57 -8.34 -14.73
N GLY A 202 -12.80 -7.80 -14.75
CA GLY A 202 -13.65 -7.73 -15.96
C GLY A 202 -12.98 -6.93 -17.08
N ILE A 203 -12.42 -5.77 -16.75
CA ILE A 203 -11.66 -4.93 -17.72
C ILE A 203 -10.38 -5.64 -18.17
N ALA A 204 -9.66 -6.27 -17.26
CA ALA A 204 -8.42 -6.97 -17.58
C ALA A 204 -8.67 -8.23 -18.43
N ALA A 205 -9.66 -9.05 -18.06
CA ALA A 205 -9.77 -10.40 -18.60
C ALA A 205 -11.19 -10.98 -18.72
N GLY A 206 -12.24 -10.19 -18.50
CA GLY A 206 -13.62 -10.65 -18.71
C GLY A 206 -13.85 -11.11 -20.15
N ASN A 207 -14.53 -12.24 -20.37
CA ASN A 207 -14.77 -12.75 -21.72
C ASN A 207 -16.00 -12.16 -22.41
N GLY A 208 -16.75 -11.29 -21.73
CA GLY A 208 -17.89 -10.58 -22.27
C GLY A 208 -19.17 -11.41 -22.38
N ARG A 209 -19.26 -12.57 -21.77
CA ARG A 209 -20.44 -13.45 -21.88
C ARG A 209 -21.73 -12.82 -21.32
N ALA A 210 -21.60 -11.97 -20.31
CA ALA A 210 -22.75 -11.21 -19.77
C ALA A 210 -23.31 -10.17 -20.75
N SER A 211 -22.57 -9.85 -21.82
CA SER A 211 -22.91 -8.81 -22.81
C SER A 211 -22.81 -9.32 -24.25
N ASP A 212 -22.99 -10.61 -24.48
CA ASP A 212 -22.89 -11.25 -25.80
C ASP A 212 -21.60 -10.86 -26.58
N GLY A 213 -20.49 -10.72 -25.85
CA GLY A 213 -19.19 -10.36 -26.40
C GLY A 213 -18.94 -8.87 -26.61
N VAL A 214 -19.88 -7.98 -26.26
CA VAL A 214 -19.72 -6.53 -26.45
C VAL A 214 -18.69 -5.95 -25.51
N ASN A 215 -18.71 -6.35 -24.23
CA ASN A 215 -17.82 -5.84 -23.18
C ASN A 215 -16.72 -6.83 -22.80
N GLN A 216 -15.91 -7.24 -23.77
CA GLN A 216 -14.75 -8.10 -23.50
C GLN A 216 -13.60 -7.35 -22.83
N GLY A 217 -12.87 -8.00 -21.94
CA GLY A 217 -11.62 -7.56 -21.34
C GLY A 217 -10.45 -7.52 -22.34
N VAL A 218 -9.30 -7.14 -21.85
CA VAL A 218 -8.06 -7.08 -22.65
C VAL A 218 -7.60 -8.49 -22.99
N ALA A 219 -7.46 -9.37 -21.99
CA ALA A 219 -7.00 -10.75 -22.11
C ALA A 219 -8.16 -11.75 -21.91
N TYR A 220 -9.20 -11.63 -22.72
CA TYR A 220 -10.47 -12.33 -22.53
C TYR A 220 -10.42 -13.87 -22.68
N GLU A 221 -9.31 -14.43 -23.17
CA GLU A 221 -9.05 -15.88 -23.22
C GLU A 221 -7.99 -16.35 -22.20
N SER A 222 -7.52 -15.47 -21.30
CA SER A 222 -6.58 -15.88 -20.24
C SER A 222 -7.27 -16.69 -19.15
N ASP A 223 -6.51 -17.53 -18.45
CA ASP A 223 -6.93 -18.09 -17.16
C ASP A 223 -6.63 -17.09 -16.02
N LEU A 224 -7.39 -17.20 -14.93
CA LEU A 224 -7.43 -16.20 -13.90
C LEU A 224 -6.88 -16.71 -12.57
N LEU A 225 -6.12 -15.86 -11.88
CA LEU A 225 -5.70 -16.06 -10.50
C LEU A 225 -6.12 -14.82 -9.69
N VAL A 226 -6.79 -15.03 -8.58
CA VAL A 226 -7.37 -13.94 -7.80
C VAL A 226 -6.87 -14.00 -6.35
N VAL A 227 -6.40 -12.87 -5.86
CA VAL A 227 -6.17 -12.65 -4.44
C VAL A 227 -7.12 -11.56 -3.95
N LYS A 228 -7.98 -11.91 -3.01
CA LYS A 228 -8.76 -10.94 -2.27
C LYS A 228 -7.98 -10.51 -1.04
N MET A 229 -7.60 -9.23 -1.02
CA MET A 229 -6.88 -8.66 0.11
C MET A 229 -7.76 -8.51 1.34
N GLY A 230 -7.16 -8.70 2.49
CA GLY A 230 -7.78 -8.49 3.79
C GLY A 230 -7.06 -9.23 4.89
N ILE A 231 -7.55 -9.04 6.10
CA ILE A 231 -7.18 -9.83 7.27
C ILE A 231 -8.47 -10.29 7.95
N PRO A 232 -8.50 -11.46 8.61
CA PRO A 232 -9.70 -11.95 9.27
C PRO A 232 -9.94 -11.20 10.60
N ARG A 233 -10.21 -9.89 10.52
CA ARG A 233 -10.50 -8.99 11.65
C ARG A 233 -11.58 -7.99 11.25
N GLU A 234 -12.37 -7.54 12.23
CA GLU A 234 -13.29 -6.44 12.05
C GLU A 234 -12.54 -5.14 11.74
N ASN A 235 -13.10 -4.29 10.87
CA ASN A 235 -12.54 -3.01 10.45
C ASN A 235 -11.13 -3.09 9.84
N SER A 236 -10.83 -4.19 9.16
CA SER A 236 -9.56 -4.33 8.45
C SER A 236 -9.56 -3.58 7.12
N PHE A 237 -8.50 -2.81 6.89
CA PHE A 237 -8.22 -2.21 5.59
C PHE A 237 -7.08 -2.97 4.92
N PRO A 238 -7.06 -3.07 3.58
CA PRO A 238 -5.92 -3.59 2.85
C PRO A 238 -4.64 -2.80 3.19
N ARG A 239 -3.56 -3.53 3.42
CA ARG A 239 -2.25 -2.95 3.74
C ARG A 239 -1.20 -3.48 2.78
N THR A 240 -0.03 -2.88 2.78
CA THR A 240 1.10 -3.33 1.96
C THR A 240 1.58 -4.74 2.34
N THR A 241 1.34 -5.21 3.56
CA THR A 241 1.62 -6.59 3.98
C THR A 241 0.76 -7.63 3.27
N GLU A 242 -0.54 -7.39 3.10
CA GLU A 242 -1.43 -8.26 2.34
C GLU A 242 -1.13 -8.20 0.84
N LEU A 243 -0.81 -6.99 0.34
CA LEU A 243 -0.48 -6.79 -1.06
C LEU A 243 0.79 -7.53 -1.46
N ILE A 244 1.89 -7.39 -0.71
CA ILE A 244 3.16 -8.04 -1.03
C ILE A 244 3.04 -9.58 -0.98
N GLN A 245 2.27 -10.13 -0.02
CA GLN A 245 1.98 -11.56 0.04
C GLN A 245 1.13 -12.00 -1.16
N GLY A 246 0.15 -11.19 -1.56
CA GLY A 246 -0.69 -11.47 -2.74
C GLY A 246 0.13 -11.51 -4.02
N ILE A 247 1.05 -10.58 -4.21
CA ILE A 247 1.96 -10.56 -5.35
C ILE A 247 2.87 -11.80 -5.33
N ASP A 248 3.50 -12.10 -4.18
CA ASP A 248 4.37 -13.26 -4.02
C ASP A 248 3.64 -14.57 -4.35
N TYR A 249 2.40 -14.72 -3.86
CA TYR A 249 1.56 -15.88 -4.16
C TYR A 249 1.31 -16.02 -5.66
N LEU A 250 0.89 -14.96 -6.34
CA LEU A 250 0.63 -14.98 -7.77
C LEU A 250 1.89 -15.35 -8.57
N VAL A 251 3.04 -14.77 -8.22
CA VAL A 251 4.33 -15.08 -8.85
C VAL A 251 4.70 -16.54 -8.63
N ARG A 252 4.58 -17.08 -7.43
CA ARG A 252 4.84 -18.50 -7.14
C ARG A 252 3.91 -19.42 -7.93
N GLN A 253 2.62 -19.08 -8.05
CA GLN A 253 1.67 -19.84 -8.86
C GLN A 253 2.07 -19.84 -10.34
N ALA A 254 2.47 -18.69 -10.89
CA ALA A 254 2.94 -18.60 -12.28
C ALA A 254 4.19 -19.47 -12.53
N LEU A 255 5.15 -19.41 -11.61
CA LEU A 255 6.36 -20.24 -11.67
C LEU A 255 6.03 -21.74 -11.59
N THR A 256 5.17 -22.14 -10.66
CA THR A 256 4.74 -23.54 -10.49
C THR A 256 4.00 -24.06 -11.73
N MET A 257 3.13 -23.24 -12.32
CA MET A 257 2.39 -23.60 -13.56
C MET A 257 3.25 -23.48 -14.83
N GLY A 258 4.46 -22.89 -14.74
CA GLY A 258 5.36 -22.68 -15.88
C GLY A 258 4.79 -21.73 -16.94
N ARG A 259 3.88 -20.82 -16.57
CA ARG A 259 3.12 -19.95 -17.48
C ARG A 259 3.46 -18.47 -17.27
N PRO A 260 3.48 -17.67 -18.36
CA PRO A 260 3.62 -16.23 -18.25
C PRO A 260 2.38 -15.62 -17.59
N MET A 261 2.57 -14.54 -16.84
CA MET A 261 1.49 -13.86 -16.11
C MET A 261 1.56 -12.34 -16.26
N ALA A 262 0.39 -11.73 -16.39
CA ALA A 262 0.20 -10.30 -16.17
C ALA A 262 -0.55 -10.09 -14.85
N ILE A 263 0.01 -9.29 -13.93
CA ILE A 263 -0.58 -8.96 -12.64
C ILE A 263 -1.06 -7.52 -12.68
N ASN A 264 -2.32 -7.29 -12.31
CA ASN A 264 -2.88 -5.96 -12.15
C ASN A 264 -3.00 -5.60 -10.68
N LEU A 265 -2.52 -4.41 -10.33
CA LEU A 265 -2.59 -3.82 -9.00
C LEU A 265 -3.34 -2.49 -9.12
N SER A 266 -4.55 -2.44 -8.59
CA SER A 266 -5.41 -1.24 -8.59
C SER A 266 -5.59 -0.68 -7.17
N PHE A 267 -4.50 -0.66 -6.42
CA PHE A 267 -4.39 -0.07 -5.09
C PHE A 267 -3.22 0.90 -5.05
N GLY A 268 -3.36 1.95 -4.24
CA GLY A 268 -2.31 2.91 -4.04
C GLY A 268 -2.45 3.68 -2.73
N ASN A 269 -1.44 4.46 -2.43
CA ASN A 269 -1.40 5.46 -1.37
C ASN A 269 -0.44 6.57 -1.77
N ASN A 270 -0.44 7.68 -1.02
CA ASN A 270 0.47 8.80 -1.24
C ASN A 270 1.68 8.78 -0.30
N TYR A 271 1.98 7.66 0.33
CA TYR A 271 3.10 7.55 1.26
C TYR A 271 4.38 7.08 0.57
N GLY A 272 5.49 7.67 0.98
CA GLY A 272 6.83 7.31 0.51
C GLY A 272 7.51 8.42 -0.27
N SER A 273 8.73 8.14 -0.72
CA SER A 273 9.57 9.10 -1.46
C SER A 273 9.09 9.37 -2.90
N HIS A 274 8.19 8.55 -3.41
CA HIS A 274 7.77 8.51 -4.83
C HIS A 274 8.93 8.26 -5.82
N LYS A 275 9.97 7.53 -5.35
CA LYS A 275 11.17 7.18 -6.15
C LYS A 275 11.35 5.67 -6.37
N GLY A 276 10.39 4.86 -5.93
CA GLY A 276 10.44 3.42 -6.11
C GLY A 276 11.38 2.69 -5.12
N ASP A 277 11.59 3.25 -3.93
CA ASP A 277 12.62 2.80 -2.98
C ASP A 277 12.07 2.22 -1.66
N SER A 278 10.75 2.09 -1.51
CA SER A 278 10.16 1.33 -0.41
C SER A 278 10.37 -0.19 -0.58
N LEU A 279 10.21 -0.96 0.50
CA LEU A 279 10.36 -2.42 0.41
C LEU A 279 9.34 -3.07 -0.53
N LEU A 280 8.11 -2.57 -0.60
CA LEU A 280 7.11 -3.05 -1.55
C LEU A 280 7.57 -2.79 -2.99
N GLU A 281 8.03 -1.58 -3.29
CA GLU A 281 8.44 -1.17 -4.63
C GLU A 281 9.69 -1.93 -5.09
N THR A 282 10.70 -2.04 -4.22
CA THR A 282 11.90 -2.83 -4.53
C THR A 282 11.62 -4.33 -4.66
N TYR A 283 10.60 -4.85 -3.94
CA TYR A 283 10.12 -6.21 -4.13
C TYR A 283 9.47 -6.39 -5.50
N ILE A 284 8.62 -5.46 -5.94
CA ILE A 284 7.99 -5.48 -7.27
C ILE A 284 9.05 -5.47 -8.36
N ASP A 285 10.08 -4.62 -8.25
CA ASP A 285 11.20 -4.57 -9.19
C ASP A 285 11.95 -5.91 -9.25
N MET A 286 12.21 -6.50 -8.10
CA MET A 286 12.90 -7.78 -7.99
C MET A 286 12.10 -8.91 -8.68
N VAL A 287 10.81 -9.05 -8.37
CA VAL A 287 9.99 -10.12 -8.98
C VAL A 287 9.73 -9.89 -10.45
N SER A 288 9.62 -8.64 -10.90
CA SER A 288 9.47 -8.29 -12.32
C SER A 288 10.69 -8.73 -13.15
N SER A 289 11.87 -8.82 -12.54
CA SER A 289 13.11 -9.26 -13.20
C SER A 289 13.22 -10.77 -13.39
N ILE A 290 12.36 -11.59 -12.75
CA ILE A 290 12.36 -13.06 -12.89
C ILE A 290 12.05 -13.49 -14.35
N GLY A 291 11.36 -12.63 -15.11
CA GLY A 291 10.98 -12.90 -16.50
C GLY A 291 9.64 -13.61 -16.63
N ARG A 292 9.01 -13.43 -17.80
CA ARG A 292 7.66 -13.91 -18.12
C ARG A 292 6.55 -13.36 -17.20
N LEU A 293 6.83 -12.26 -16.52
CA LEU A 293 5.92 -11.54 -15.66
C LEU A 293 5.80 -10.09 -16.13
N ALA A 294 4.59 -9.53 -16.06
CA ALA A 294 4.33 -8.12 -16.22
C ALA A 294 3.47 -7.68 -15.04
N ILE A 295 3.91 -6.67 -14.29
CA ILE A 295 3.15 -6.09 -13.19
C ILE A 295 2.74 -4.69 -13.61
N CYS A 296 1.44 -4.41 -13.57
CA CYS A 296 0.84 -3.14 -13.95
C CYS A 296 0.20 -2.51 -12.73
N THR A 297 0.52 -1.25 -12.45
CA THR A 297 -0.06 -0.47 -11.36
C THR A 297 -0.79 0.75 -11.92
N GLY A 298 -1.86 1.16 -11.25
CA GLY A 298 -2.50 2.44 -11.51
C GLY A 298 -1.65 3.61 -10.99
N THR A 299 -1.78 4.78 -11.61
CA THR A 299 -1.08 6.01 -11.22
C THR A 299 -1.85 6.86 -10.21
N GLY A 300 -2.98 6.37 -9.72
CA GLY A 300 -3.82 7.04 -8.73
C GLY A 300 -4.98 7.85 -9.32
N ASN A 301 -5.92 8.20 -8.44
CA ASN A 301 -7.14 8.94 -8.79
C ASN A 301 -7.15 10.39 -8.25
N ASN A 302 -6.07 10.82 -7.61
CA ASN A 302 -6.02 12.08 -6.86
C ASN A 302 -5.34 13.23 -7.64
N GLY A 303 -5.10 13.07 -8.94
CA GLY A 303 -4.37 14.05 -9.74
C GLY A 303 -5.02 15.44 -9.85
N ASN A 304 -6.30 15.56 -9.48
CA ASN A 304 -7.03 16.83 -9.41
C ASN A 304 -7.26 17.31 -7.97
N GLN A 305 -6.64 16.66 -6.98
CA GLN A 305 -6.77 17.04 -5.57
C GLN A 305 -5.49 17.75 -5.10
N PRO A 306 -5.60 18.74 -4.21
CA PRO A 306 -4.46 19.51 -3.72
C PRO A 306 -3.69 18.76 -2.63
N LEU A 307 -3.27 17.51 -2.91
CA LEU A 307 -2.61 16.63 -1.94
C LEU A 307 -1.09 16.61 -2.04
N HIS A 308 -0.54 17.35 -2.99
CA HIS A 308 0.88 17.44 -3.23
C HIS A 308 1.30 18.88 -3.47
N GLU A 309 2.44 19.25 -2.90
CA GLU A 309 3.16 20.50 -3.21
C GLU A 309 4.64 20.16 -3.36
N GLY A 310 5.33 20.83 -4.27
CA GLY A 310 6.75 20.60 -4.48
C GLY A 310 7.44 21.76 -5.16
N GLY A 311 8.75 21.81 -5.03
CA GLY A 311 9.52 22.87 -5.62
C GLY A 311 11.02 22.74 -5.43
N THR A 312 11.71 23.81 -5.76
CA THR A 312 13.17 23.92 -5.59
C THR A 312 13.50 25.15 -4.77
N LEU A 313 14.26 24.97 -3.71
CA LEU A 313 14.71 26.02 -2.80
C LEU A 313 16.20 26.32 -3.05
N LYS A 314 16.55 27.60 -3.20
CA LYS A 314 17.94 28.03 -3.32
C LYS A 314 18.53 28.38 -1.94
N GLN A 315 19.85 28.35 -1.86
CA GLN A 315 20.55 28.80 -0.64
C GLN A 315 20.16 30.24 -0.29
N GLY A 316 19.82 30.47 0.98
CA GLY A 316 19.36 31.75 1.49
C GLY A 316 17.91 32.12 1.14
N GLN A 317 17.24 31.33 0.32
CA GLN A 317 15.83 31.51 -0.02
C GLN A 317 14.93 30.94 1.08
N THR A 318 13.79 31.59 1.29
CA THR A 318 12.71 31.08 2.14
C THR A 318 11.46 30.88 1.29
N ARG A 319 10.79 29.72 1.43
CA ARG A 319 9.51 29.41 0.81
C ARG A 319 8.48 29.16 1.91
N GLN A 320 7.32 29.73 1.78
CA GLN A 320 6.15 29.46 2.60
C GLN A 320 5.19 28.62 1.78
N ILE A 321 4.74 27.51 2.36
CA ILE A 321 3.79 26.57 1.76
C ILE A 321 2.54 26.65 2.62
N GLU A 322 1.41 26.93 2.00
CA GLU A 322 0.13 27.06 2.68
C GLU A 322 -0.63 25.72 2.64
N LEU A 323 -1.04 25.26 3.82
CA LEU A 323 -1.85 24.07 4.02
C LEU A 323 -3.18 24.52 4.62
N SER A 324 -4.22 24.55 3.82
CA SER A 324 -5.57 24.81 4.32
C SER A 324 -6.11 23.56 5.00
N VAL A 325 -6.61 23.72 6.20
CA VAL A 325 -7.23 22.64 7.00
C VAL A 325 -8.70 22.98 7.20
N SER A 326 -9.58 22.15 6.66
CA SER A 326 -11.01 22.37 6.73
C SER A 326 -11.56 22.18 8.17
N SER A 327 -12.76 22.69 8.42
CA SER A 327 -13.42 22.47 9.70
C SER A 327 -13.71 20.98 9.94
N ARG A 328 -13.56 20.54 11.20
CA ARG A 328 -13.80 19.15 11.62
C ARG A 328 -12.84 18.13 11.02
N GLU A 329 -11.61 18.53 10.68
CA GLU A 329 -10.56 17.57 10.31
C GLU A 329 -10.14 16.78 11.56
N PRO A 330 -10.37 15.46 11.62
CA PRO A 330 -10.09 14.68 12.83
C PRO A 330 -8.59 14.49 13.07
N THR A 331 -7.83 14.33 12.00
CA THR A 331 -6.36 14.20 12.01
C THR A 331 -5.84 14.31 10.57
N LEU A 332 -4.64 14.78 10.39
CA LEU A 332 -3.94 14.70 9.12
C LEU A 332 -2.44 14.54 9.36
N ASN A 333 -1.73 14.12 8.34
CA ASN A 333 -0.28 14.09 8.36
C ASN A 333 0.29 14.69 7.08
N VAL A 334 1.51 15.18 7.17
CA VAL A 334 2.30 15.69 6.06
C VAL A 334 3.62 14.91 6.03
N GLN A 335 3.96 14.37 4.87
CA GLN A 335 5.30 13.85 4.59
C GLN A 335 6.05 14.90 3.78
N LEU A 336 7.11 15.45 4.34
CA LEU A 336 8.04 16.33 3.62
C LEU A 336 9.27 15.50 3.27
N TRP A 337 9.60 15.48 1.99
CA TRP A 337 10.76 14.78 1.42
C TRP A 337 11.76 15.78 0.84
N LYS A 338 13.04 15.60 1.12
CA LYS A 338 14.15 16.38 0.55
C LYS A 338 15.39 15.52 0.40
N SER A 339 16.42 15.98 -0.33
CA SER A 339 17.75 15.38 -0.28
C SER A 339 18.35 15.53 1.11
N TYR A 340 19.02 14.49 1.62
CA TYR A 340 19.73 14.58 2.88
C TYR A 340 20.95 15.53 2.82
N GLU A 341 21.48 15.79 1.63
CA GLU A 341 22.58 16.73 1.40
C GLU A 341 22.18 18.21 1.54
N ASP A 342 20.86 18.49 1.49
CA ASP A 342 20.32 19.84 1.62
C ASP A 342 19.99 20.14 3.09
N GLU A 343 20.64 21.15 3.67
CA GLU A 343 20.30 21.66 5.00
C GLU A 343 19.22 22.74 4.88
N MET A 344 18.03 22.43 5.38
CA MET A 344 16.87 23.33 5.37
C MET A 344 16.34 23.53 6.79
N SER A 345 16.16 24.79 7.20
CA SER A 345 15.39 25.09 8.41
C SER A 345 13.89 24.96 8.11
N ILE A 346 13.19 24.22 8.94
CA ILE A 346 11.76 23.97 8.81
C ILE A 346 11.04 24.60 10.00
N TYR A 347 10.00 25.41 9.72
CA TYR A 347 9.13 26.01 10.72
C TYR A 347 7.68 25.66 10.40
N ILE A 348 6.84 25.59 11.42
CA ILE A 348 5.40 25.37 11.28
C ILE A 348 4.69 26.49 12.00
N GLU A 349 3.74 27.14 11.33
CA GLU A 349 2.92 28.21 11.87
C GLU A 349 1.44 27.82 11.78
N ASN A 350 0.71 27.99 12.89
CA ASN A 350 -0.71 27.70 12.92
C ASN A 350 -1.55 28.89 12.39
N PRO A 351 -2.87 28.71 12.17
CA PRO A 351 -3.75 29.79 11.67
C PRO A 351 -3.81 31.04 12.56
N SER A 352 -3.43 30.92 13.85
CA SER A 352 -3.37 32.05 14.79
C SER A 352 -2.02 32.77 14.76
N GLY A 353 -1.07 32.36 13.90
CA GLY A 353 0.26 32.98 13.78
C GLY A 353 1.29 32.50 14.81
N ASN A 354 0.99 31.51 15.64
CA ASN A 354 1.98 30.92 16.53
C ASN A 354 2.88 29.96 15.73
N ARG A 355 4.19 30.07 15.95
CA ARG A 355 5.22 29.36 15.18
C ARG A 355 6.14 28.53 16.07
N ILE A 356 6.50 27.37 15.60
CA ILE A 356 7.58 26.53 16.13
C ILE A 356 8.69 26.37 15.10
N GLY A 357 9.87 26.00 15.57
CA GLY A 357 11.05 25.75 14.74
C GLY A 357 12.20 26.72 15.05
N PRO A 358 13.36 26.57 14.35
CA PRO A 358 13.57 25.50 13.38
C PRO A 358 13.47 24.12 14.05
N LEU A 359 12.88 23.15 13.34
CA LEU A 359 12.82 21.77 13.83
C LEU A 359 14.24 21.22 14.01
N ASP A 360 14.45 20.47 15.09
CA ASP A 360 15.74 19.83 15.35
C ASP A 360 15.98 18.68 14.38
N GLU A 361 17.14 18.65 13.73
CA GLU A 361 17.56 17.53 12.90
C GLU A 361 18.14 16.41 13.78
N LYS A 362 17.29 15.75 14.51
CA LYS A 362 17.64 14.64 15.41
C LYS A 362 16.64 13.50 15.29
N LEU A 363 17.10 12.27 15.50
CA LEU A 363 16.23 11.11 15.61
C LEU A 363 15.39 11.17 16.88
N GLY A 364 14.23 10.55 16.83
CA GLY A 364 13.27 10.53 17.92
C GLY A 364 12.13 11.53 17.75
N PRO A 365 11.03 11.33 18.47
CA PRO A 365 9.83 12.14 18.35
C PRO A 365 10.05 13.53 18.92
N GLN A 366 9.65 14.53 18.18
CA GLN A 366 9.55 15.91 18.63
C GLN A 366 8.07 16.25 18.83
N ARG A 367 7.73 16.79 19.98
CA ARG A 367 6.36 17.11 20.35
C ARG A 367 6.21 18.60 20.58
N TYR A 368 5.26 19.19 19.87
CA TYR A 368 4.92 20.61 20.01
C TYR A 368 3.40 20.77 20.14
N ARG A 369 2.99 21.89 20.70
CA ARG A 369 1.59 22.26 20.74
C ARG A 369 1.40 23.66 20.17
N LEU A 370 0.52 23.76 19.19
CA LEU A 370 0.10 25.02 18.59
C LEU A 370 -1.44 25.13 18.66
N GLY A 371 -1.94 26.03 19.50
CA GLY A 371 -3.37 26.14 19.73
C GLY A 371 -3.97 24.88 20.36
N ASN A 372 -4.96 24.29 19.71
CA ASN A 372 -5.61 23.03 20.10
C ASN A 372 -5.07 21.83 19.33
N THR A 373 -3.97 21.98 18.61
CA THR A 373 -3.35 20.92 17.80
C THR A 373 -2.01 20.53 18.42
N ASP A 374 -1.84 19.23 18.65
CA ASP A 374 -0.56 18.63 19.02
C ASP A 374 0.15 18.18 17.73
N LEU A 375 1.41 18.56 17.56
CA LEU A 375 2.26 18.14 16.46
C LEU A 375 3.22 17.06 16.95
N LEU A 376 3.15 15.89 16.33
CA LEU A 376 4.09 14.80 16.54
C LEU A 376 4.97 14.71 15.29
N ILE A 377 6.25 15.03 15.45
CA ILE A 377 7.16 15.19 14.33
C ILE A 377 8.30 14.19 14.44
N TYR A 378 8.64 13.55 13.33
CA TYR A 378 9.83 12.73 13.22
C TYR A 378 10.71 13.27 12.08
N TYR A 379 11.91 13.72 12.43
CA TYR A 379 12.92 14.14 11.46
C TYR A 379 13.81 12.94 11.18
N GLY A 380 13.48 12.20 10.10
CA GLY A 380 14.15 10.95 9.75
C GLY A 380 15.55 11.15 9.18
N LYS A 381 16.24 10.04 9.03
CA LYS A 381 17.49 9.93 8.25
C LYS A 381 17.22 9.12 6.99
N PRO A 382 18.10 9.19 5.98
CA PRO A 382 18.00 8.31 4.81
C PRO A 382 17.98 6.84 5.22
N GLY A 383 17.14 6.05 4.55
CA GLY A 383 17.17 4.60 4.68
C GLY A 383 18.32 3.97 3.89
N PRO A 384 18.50 2.64 4.00
CA PRO A 384 19.60 1.95 3.30
C PRO A 384 19.45 1.93 1.77
N TYR A 385 18.25 2.21 1.25
CA TYR A 385 17.93 2.10 -0.18
C TYR A 385 17.72 3.46 -0.86
N HIS A 386 17.73 4.58 -0.13
CA HIS A 386 17.48 5.91 -0.68
C HIS A 386 18.31 7.01 -0.02
N LEU A 387 18.58 8.07 -0.79
CA LEU A 387 19.30 9.27 -0.34
C LEU A 387 18.36 10.42 0.02
N THR A 388 17.06 10.16 0.06
CA THR A 388 16.05 11.12 0.49
C THR A 388 15.80 11.05 1.97
N GLN A 389 15.48 12.19 2.56
CA GLN A 389 15.20 12.33 3.98
C GLN A 389 13.73 12.71 4.15
N GLU A 390 13.02 11.90 4.94
CA GLU A 390 11.64 12.15 5.31
C GLU A 390 11.57 12.97 6.59
N ILE A 391 10.72 13.98 6.59
CA ILE A 391 10.24 14.65 7.79
C ILE A 391 8.74 14.40 7.86
N TYR A 392 8.34 13.56 8.81
CA TYR A 392 6.93 13.22 9.02
C TYR A 392 6.33 14.11 10.09
N ILE A 393 5.19 14.70 9.80
CA ILE A 393 4.49 15.64 10.68
C ILE A 393 3.05 15.15 10.84
N ASP A 394 2.68 14.68 12.04
CA ASP A 394 1.33 14.26 12.37
C ASP A 394 0.64 15.37 13.15
N PHE A 395 -0.54 15.79 12.67
CA PHE A 395 -1.40 16.77 13.30
C PHE A 395 -2.47 16.04 14.09
N LEU A 396 -2.34 16.06 15.40
CA LEU A 396 -3.20 15.36 16.32
C LEU A 396 -4.16 16.35 17.01
N PRO A 397 -5.46 16.04 17.09
CA PRO A 397 -6.39 16.94 17.77
C PRO A 397 -6.13 16.97 19.27
N GLY A 398 -6.04 18.14 19.86
CA GLY A 398 -6.00 18.31 21.30
C GLY A 398 -7.31 17.85 21.97
N LYS A 399 -8.45 18.05 21.28
CA LYS A 399 -9.79 17.58 21.66
C LYS A 399 -10.33 16.64 20.58
N THR A 400 -11.22 17.14 19.71
CA THR A 400 -11.93 16.32 18.70
C THR A 400 -11.38 16.54 17.30
N TYR A 401 -10.98 17.75 16.96
CA TYR A 401 -10.52 18.14 15.64
C TYR A 401 -9.24 18.97 15.71
N VAL A 402 -8.47 18.92 14.64
CA VAL A 402 -7.32 19.80 14.39
C VAL A 402 -7.82 21.23 14.20
N ASP A 403 -7.02 22.23 14.58
CA ASP A 403 -7.35 23.62 14.33
C ASP A 403 -7.48 23.89 12.84
N SER A 404 -8.66 24.38 12.44
CA SER A 404 -8.97 24.71 11.04
C SER A 404 -8.40 26.06 10.63
N GLY A 405 -8.17 26.24 9.34
CA GLY A 405 -7.61 27.45 8.74
C GLY A 405 -6.29 27.19 8.05
N ASP A 406 -5.57 28.27 7.71
CA ASP A 406 -4.37 28.20 6.90
C ASP A 406 -3.13 28.02 7.77
N TRP A 407 -2.62 26.81 7.77
CA TRP A 407 -1.32 26.46 8.34
C TRP A 407 -0.21 26.79 7.34
N LYS A 408 1.00 27.06 7.84
CA LYS A 408 2.15 27.34 7.01
C LYS A 408 3.31 26.45 7.37
N ILE A 409 3.87 25.81 6.36
CA ILE A 409 5.14 25.09 6.45
C ILE A 409 6.18 25.97 5.74
N ILE A 410 7.18 26.41 6.51
CA ILE A 410 8.16 27.40 6.04
C ILE A 410 9.51 26.71 5.95
N LEU A 411 10.07 26.70 4.74
CA LEU A 411 11.38 26.13 4.42
C LEU A 411 12.38 27.24 4.17
N SER A 412 13.55 27.20 4.80
CA SER A 412 14.64 28.15 4.58
C SER A 412 15.95 27.41 4.28
N GLY A 413 16.50 27.62 3.09
CA GLY A 413 17.72 26.96 2.61
C GLY A 413 18.99 27.49 3.30
N LYS A 414 19.63 26.67 4.12
CA LYS A 414 20.92 27.00 4.77
C LYS A 414 22.10 26.63 3.90
N LYS A 415 22.16 25.37 3.48
CA LYS A 415 23.18 24.84 2.57
C LYS A 415 22.45 23.95 1.58
N VAL A 416 22.40 24.38 0.33
CA VAL A 416 21.54 23.77 -0.68
C VAL A 416 22.40 23.36 -1.86
N ARG A 417 22.30 22.08 -2.25
CA ARG A 417 22.93 21.53 -3.45
C ARG A 417 21.92 21.32 -4.57
N GLY A 418 20.88 20.52 -4.33
CA GLY A 418 19.78 20.28 -5.25
C GLY A 418 18.57 21.17 -4.98
N GLY A 419 18.19 21.23 -3.73
CA GLY A 419 17.12 22.06 -3.20
C GLY A 419 15.70 21.56 -3.47
N GLU A 420 15.54 20.41 -4.10
CA GLU A 420 14.22 19.83 -4.33
C GLU A 420 13.54 19.44 -3.01
N TYR A 421 12.25 19.75 -2.92
CA TYR A 421 11.41 19.29 -1.82
C TYR A 421 10.02 18.92 -2.33
N TYR A 422 9.40 17.97 -1.66
CA TYR A 422 8.06 17.47 -1.97
C TYR A 422 7.28 17.27 -0.67
N LEU A 423 6.02 17.72 -0.65
CA LEU A 423 5.09 17.51 0.46
C LEU A 423 3.91 16.68 -0.04
N TRP A 424 3.53 15.69 0.75
CA TRP A 424 2.41 14.82 0.43
C TRP A 424 1.45 14.73 1.61
N LEU A 425 0.15 14.75 1.28
CA LEU A 425 -0.94 14.47 2.19
C LEU A 425 -1.48 13.05 1.95
N PRO A 426 -2.21 12.45 2.92
CA PRO A 426 -2.87 11.16 2.72
C PRO A 426 -3.81 11.17 1.52
N GLY A 427 -3.79 10.07 0.76
CA GLY A 427 -4.73 9.84 -0.34
C GLY A 427 -6.03 9.15 0.10
N GLY A 428 -6.84 8.73 -0.88
CA GLY A 428 -7.98 7.84 -0.63
C GLY A 428 -9.19 8.50 0.04
N ASN A 429 -9.43 9.78 -0.17
CA ASN A 429 -10.56 10.54 0.42
C ASN A 429 -10.58 10.50 1.96
N THR A 430 -9.42 10.41 2.59
CA THR A 430 -9.29 10.39 4.06
C THR A 430 -9.39 11.77 4.68
N LEU A 431 -9.18 12.82 3.89
CA LEU A 431 -9.26 14.21 4.33
C LEU A 431 -10.62 14.81 3.96
N ASN A 432 -11.07 15.76 4.77
CA ASN A 432 -12.28 16.52 4.48
C ASN A 432 -12.08 17.41 3.25
N ARG A 433 -13.16 17.61 2.50
CA ARG A 433 -13.14 18.51 1.34
C ARG A 433 -12.71 19.93 1.77
N GLY A 434 -11.71 20.47 1.11
CA GLY A 434 -11.13 21.78 1.43
C GLY A 434 -9.86 21.70 2.27
N THR A 435 -9.44 20.51 2.72
CA THR A 435 -8.09 20.30 3.26
C THR A 435 -7.13 20.00 2.11
N GLY A 436 -6.02 20.75 2.03
CA GLY A 436 -5.03 20.57 0.97
C GLY A 436 -4.04 21.73 0.86
N PHE A 437 -3.07 21.57 -0.06
CA PHE A 437 -2.16 22.65 -0.43
C PHE A 437 -2.82 23.53 -1.49
N TYR A 438 -2.88 24.81 -1.24
CA TYR A 438 -3.43 25.81 -2.18
C TYR A 438 -2.38 26.89 -2.42
N GLU A 439 -2.23 27.30 -3.68
CA GLU A 439 -1.39 28.42 -4.10
C GLU A 439 -1.96 29.77 -3.66
#